data_35c96d1a1dbbbfaa119d5b497b8743c0
#
_entry.id   35c96d1a1dbbbfaa119d5b497b8743c0
#
_cell.length_a   1.000
_cell.length_b   1.000
_cell.length_c   1.000
_cell.angle_alpha   90.00
_cell.angle_beta   90.00
_cell.angle_gamma   90.00
#
_symmetry.space_group_name_H-M   'P 1'
#
loop_
_entity.id
_entity.type
_entity.pdbx_description
1 polymer ?
#
loop_
_entity_poly.entity_id
_entity_poly.type
_entity_poly.pdbx_seq_one_letter_code
_entity_poly.pdbx_strand_id
1 'polypeptide(L)'
;MDELQDVQLTEIKPLLTNKNARNFQDFDCQEHDIETPHGVLHVTMRGSPKGNRPVILTYHDIGLNHKSCFNTLFNYEDMQEITHHFAVVHVDAPGQQEGAPPFPTGYMYPSMDQLAEMLPSVLTHLKVNSVIAIGVGAGAYILSRFALNHPSLVEGLVLINVDPCAEGWIDWAASKLSGWTSNLVDIVMAHHFSANELTENQELIQTYRLHIAQDINQDNLGLFCTSYSGRRDLEIERPVLGLNEGTVNTLTCPALLVVGDTSPAVEAVVECNSRLNPSNTTLLKMADCGGLPQVVQPGKLTEAFKYFVQGMGYIPHVQLSHLNNESVPTASMTRLARSRTQSSSSMGSPDGSHSHSLGSSQLDGAGSSTALDNQTGPQTMEVSC
;
A
#
# COMPACT_ATOMS: atom_id res chain seq x y z
N MET A 1 -25.77 5.61 -0.98
CA MET A 1 -24.45 5.57 -0.35
C MET A 1 -24.48 4.90 1.02
N ASP A 2 -25.56 5.04 1.80
CA ASP A 2 -25.66 4.44 3.14
C ASP A 2 -25.75 2.91 3.17
N GLU A 3 -26.38 2.28 2.15
CA GLU A 3 -26.52 0.82 2.10
C GLU A 3 -25.19 0.06 1.90
N LEU A 4 -24.22 0.64 1.16
CA LEU A 4 -22.91 0.01 0.94
C LEU A 4 -22.00 0.10 2.17
N GLN A 5 -22.12 1.17 2.95
CA GLN A 5 -21.40 1.30 4.23
C GLN A 5 -21.96 0.35 5.28
N ASP A 6 -23.27 0.20 5.34
CA ASP A 6 -23.93 -0.72 6.28
C ASP A 6 -23.58 -2.20 6.02
N VAL A 7 -23.44 -2.62 4.76
CA VAL A 7 -23.03 -3.98 4.42
C VAL A 7 -21.59 -4.24 4.85
N GLN A 8 -20.69 -3.28 4.64
CA GLN A 8 -19.27 -3.43 5.04
C GLN A 8 -19.10 -3.45 6.56
N LEU A 9 -19.85 -2.63 7.30
CA LEU A 9 -19.83 -2.63 8.76
C LEU A 9 -20.38 -3.92 9.36
N THR A 10 -21.37 -4.53 8.72
CA THR A 10 -21.93 -5.82 9.15
C THR A 10 -20.91 -6.95 8.96
N GLU A 11 -20.02 -6.85 7.98
CA GLU A 11 -18.92 -7.82 7.76
C GLU A 11 -17.75 -7.63 8.72
N ILE A 12 -17.45 -6.39 9.13
CA ILE A 12 -16.36 -6.08 10.07
C ILE A 12 -16.65 -6.62 11.48
N LYS A 13 -17.87 -6.44 11.99
CA LYS A 13 -18.25 -6.91 13.33
C LYS A 13 -18.01 -8.40 13.56
N PRO A 14 -18.45 -9.32 12.65
CA PRO A 14 -18.15 -10.73 12.80
C PRO A 14 -16.65 -11.03 12.77
N LEU A 15 -15.88 -10.30 11.96
CA LEU A 15 -14.43 -10.51 11.83
C LEU A 15 -13.66 -10.08 13.08
N LEU A 16 -14.12 -9.02 13.76
CA LEU A 16 -13.48 -8.51 14.99
C LEU A 16 -14.01 -9.16 16.28
N THR A 17 -15.28 -9.57 16.30
CA THR A 17 -15.95 -10.03 17.53
C THR A 17 -16.12 -11.54 17.63
N ASN A 18 -15.98 -12.27 16.54
CA ASN A 18 -16.30 -13.69 16.51
C ASN A 18 -15.11 -14.58 16.92
N LYS A 19 -14.89 -14.69 18.23
CA LYS A 19 -13.90 -15.62 18.82
C LYS A 19 -14.20 -17.10 18.57
N ASN A 20 -15.40 -17.45 18.06
CA ASN A 20 -15.87 -18.83 17.92
C ASN A 20 -16.29 -19.23 16.50
N ALA A 21 -16.29 -18.34 15.51
CA ALA A 21 -16.53 -18.73 14.13
C ALA A 21 -15.26 -19.33 13.55
N ARG A 22 -15.10 -20.62 13.70
CA ARG A 22 -14.18 -21.41 12.86
C ARG A 22 -14.71 -21.34 11.43
N ASN A 23 -14.29 -20.34 10.70
CA ASN A 23 -14.55 -20.27 9.26
C ASN A 23 -13.87 -21.47 8.59
N PHE A 24 -14.54 -22.08 7.65
CA PHE A 24 -14.01 -23.18 6.82
C PHE A 24 -12.69 -22.85 6.12
N GLN A 25 -12.25 -21.59 6.16
CA GLN A 25 -11.00 -21.08 5.59
C GLN A 25 -9.78 -21.19 6.53
N ASP A 26 -9.98 -21.50 7.82
CA ASP A 26 -8.86 -21.64 8.78
C ASP A 26 -8.08 -22.96 8.63
N PHE A 27 -8.54 -23.89 7.81
CA PHE A 27 -7.87 -25.20 7.65
C PHE A 27 -6.52 -25.14 6.91
N ASP A 28 -6.19 -24.03 6.25
CA ASP A 28 -4.93 -23.87 5.51
C ASP A 28 -4.03 -22.76 6.09
N CYS A 29 -4.28 -22.35 7.34
CA CYS A 29 -3.45 -21.41 8.07
C CYS A 29 -2.43 -22.11 8.94
N GLN A 30 -1.17 -21.70 8.82
CA GLN A 30 -0.06 -22.17 9.64
C GLN A 30 0.50 -20.99 10.44
N GLU A 31 0.51 -21.10 11.74
CA GLU A 31 1.12 -20.14 12.65
C GLU A 31 2.56 -20.55 12.95
N HIS A 32 3.48 -19.59 12.91
CA HIS A 32 4.90 -19.79 13.18
C HIS A 32 5.40 -18.70 14.14
N ASP A 33 6.11 -19.13 15.17
CA ASP A 33 6.93 -18.24 15.99
C ASP A 33 8.37 -18.34 15.50
N ILE A 34 8.84 -17.30 14.83
CA ILE A 34 10.12 -17.30 14.11
C ILE A 34 11.16 -16.57 14.92
N GLU A 35 12.23 -17.27 15.29
CA GLU A 35 13.41 -16.69 15.93
C GLU A 35 14.15 -15.77 14.96
N THR A 36 14.43 -14.55 15.41
CA THR A 36 15.19 -13.55 14.65
C THR A 36 16.30 -12.95 15.53
N PRO A 37 17.25 -12.19 14.96
CA PRO A 37 18.29 -11.53 15.73
C PRO A 37 17.78 -10.54 16.79
N HIS A 38 16.52 -10.08 16.66
CA HIS A 38 15.94 -9.05 17.53
C HIS A 38 14.72 -9.56 18.32
N GLY A 39 14.56 -10.89 18.42
CA GLY A 39 13.47 -11.54 19.13
C GLY A 39 12.58 -12.38 18.23
N VAL A 40 11.45 -12.82 18.76
CA VAL A 40 10.51 -13.71 18.07
C VAL A 40 9.46 -12.89 17.33
N LEU A 41 9.17 -13.27 16.07
CA LEU A 41 8.03 -12.77 15.31
C LEU A 41 6.96 -13.83 15.18
N HIS A 42 5.72 -13.44 15.48
CA HIS A 42 4.54 -14.25 15.19
C HIS A 42 4.11 -14.04 13.73
N VAL A 43 3.97 -15.13 12.99
CA VAL A 43 3.68 -15.09 11.54
C VAL A 43 2.60 -16.11 11.23
N THR A 44 1.57 -15.69 10.50
CA THR A 44 0.50 -16.56 10.01
C THR A 44 0.62 -16.71 8.49
N MET A 45 0.85 -17.93 8.01
CA MET A 45 0.91 -18.23 6.58
C MET A 45 -0.37 -18.91 6.12
N ARG A 46 -0.93 -18.40 4.99
CA ARG A 46 -2.04 -19.02 4.27
C ARG A 46 -1.58 -19.53 2.92
N GLY A 47 -1.93 -20.78 2.63
CA GLY A 47 -1.53 -21.45 1.40
C GLY A 47 -0.05 -21.83 1.40
N SER A 48 0.44 -22.28 0.26
CA SER A 48 1.83 -22.70 0.08
C SER A 48 2.50 -21.89 -1.02
N PRO A 49 3.81 -21.58 -0.89
CA PRO A 49 4.55 -20.90 -1.96
C PRO A 49 4.45 -21.68 -3.28
N LYS A 50 4.20 -20.96 -4.38
CA LYS A 50 3.93 -21.56 -5.70
C LYS A 50 5.11 -21.33 -6.64
N GLY A 51 6.02 -22.28 -6.68
CA GLY A 51 7.21 -22.23 -7.53
C GLY A 51 8.12 -21.05 -7.16
N ASN A 52 8.51 -20.26 -8.16
CA ASN A 52 9.35 -19.07 -7.97
C ASN A 52 8.54 -17.77 -7.82
N ARG A 53 7.22 -17.87 -7.63
CA ARG A 53 6.41 -16.66 -7.40
C ARG A 53 6.72 -16.05 -6.05
N PRO A 54 6.70 -14.71 -5.92
CA PRO A 54 6.79 -14.07 -4.63
C PRO A 54 5.58 -14.45 -3.76
N VAL A 55 5.71 -14.35 -2.46
CA VAL A 55 4.56 -14.40 -1.55
C VAL A 55 4.06 -12.99 -1.29
N ILE A 56 2.79 -12.86 -0.91
CA ILE A 56 2.25 -11.59 -0.40
C ILE A 56 2.60 -11.53 1.08
N LEU A 57 3.42 -10.57 1.47
CA LEU A 57 3.80 -10.33 2.87
C LEU A 57 3.03 -9.11 3.39
N THR A 58 2.37 -9.23 4.53
CA THR A 58 1.65 -8.10 5.13
C THR A 58 2.24 -7.68 6.47
N TYR A 59 2.17 -6.37 6.77
CA TYR A 59 2.54 -5.82 8.05
C TYR A 59 1.53 -4.75 8.48
N HIS A 60 0.93 -4.93 9.68
CA HIS A 60 -0.16 -4.11 10.21
C HIS A 60 0.32 -2.78 10.81
N ASP A 61 -0.62 -1.90 11.12
CA ASP A 61 -0.39 -0.63 11.80
C ASP A 61 -0.52 -0.76 13.33
N ILE A 62 -0.18 0.32 14.02
CA ILE A 62 -0.25 0.46 15.48
C ILE A 62 -1.68 0.21 15.98
N GLY A 63 -1.80 -0.50 17.11
CA GLY A 63 -3.09 -0.81 17.73
C GLY A 63 -3.95 -1.81 16.96
N LEU A 64 -3.38 -2.40 15.90
CA LEU A 64 -3.98 -3.46 15.11
C LEU A 64 -3.10 -4.72 15.17
N ASN A 65 -3.62 -5.80 14.65
CA ASN A 65 -2.89 -7.01 14.30
C ASN A 65 -3.26 -7.42 12.86
N HIS A 66 -2.70 -8.50 12.35
CA HIS A 66 -3.01 -8.92 10.98
C HIS A 66 -4.50 -9.15 10.74
N LYS A 67 -5.26 -9.64 11.74
CA LYS A 67 -6.70 -9.91 11.62
C LYS A 67 -7.49 -8.62 11.48
N SER A 68 -7.33 -7.71 12.42
CA SER A 68 -8.07 -6.43 12.44
C SER A 68 -7.65 -5.48 11.31
N CYS A 69 -6.40 -5.60 10.83
CA CYS A 69 -5.88 -4.77 9.75
C CYS A 69 -6.27 -5.28 8.35
N PHE A 70 -6.26 -6.61 8.15
CA PHE A 70 -6.29 -7.17 6.80
C PHE A 70 -7.43 -8.16 6.52
N ASN A 71 -8.14 -8.68 7.52
CA ASN A 71 -9.16 -9.71 7.28
C ASN A 71 -10.26 -9.23 6.33
N THR A 72 -10.71 -7.97 6.42
CA THR A 72 -11.72 -7.43 5.52
C THR A 72 -11.25 -7.44 4.07
N LEU A 73 -10.00 -7.04 3.81
CA LEU A 73 -9.42 -7.06 2.46
C LEU A 73 -9.23 -8.49 1.95
N PHE A 74 -8.60 -9.38 2.74
CA PHE A 74 -8.24 -10.72 2.27
C PHE A 74 -9.41 -11.69 2.25
N ASN A 75 -10.52 -11.39 2.93
CA ASN A 75 -11.77 -12.15 2.84
C ASN A 75 -12.72 -11.59 1.75
N TYR A 76 -12.38 -10.46 1.13
CA TYR A 76 -13.12 -9.94 -0.01
C TYR A 76 -12.99 -10.91 -1.19
N GLU A 77 -14.11 -11.25 -1.83
CA GLU A 77 -14.19 -12.34 -2.83
C GLU A 77 -13.17 -12.17 -3.95
N ASP A 78 -13.11 -10.99 -4.55
CA ASP A 78 -12.16 -10.71 -5.63
C ASP A 78 -10.70 -10.74 -5.17
N MET A 79 -10.42 -10.40 -3.91
CA MET A 79 -9.08 -10.53 -3.34
C MET A 79 -8.69 -12.01 -3.16
N GLN A 80 -9.64 -12.87 -2.83
CA GLN A 80 -9.43 -14.30 -2.76
C GLN A 80 -9.04 -14.89 -4.12
N GLU A 81 -9.66 -14.43 -5.21
CA GLU A 81 -9.26 -14.82 -6.58
C GLU A 81 -7.79 -14.49 -6.86
N ILE A 82 -7.31 -13.34 -6.43
CA ILE A 82 -5.90 -12.97 -6.55
C ILE A 82 -5.03 -13.89 -5.68
N THR A 83 -5.40 -14.07 -4.42
CA THR A 83 -4.61 -14.84 -3.44
C THR A 83 -4.62 -16.35 -3.69
N HIS A 84 -5.51 -16.87 -4.53
CA HIS A 84 -5.39 -18.24 -5.05
C HIS A 84 -4.07 -18.49 -5.81
N HIS A 85 -3.45 -17.44 -6.31
CA HIS A 85 -2.21 -17.51 -7.08
C HIS A 85 -0.95 -17.29 -6.26
N PHE A 86 -1.07 -16.92 -4.99
CA PHE A 86 0.04 -16.60 -4.09
C PHE A 86 -0.16 -17.28 -2.73
N ALA A 87 0.93 -17.54 -2.01
CA ALA A 87 0.84 -17.71 -0.58
C ALA A 87 0.79 -16.31 0.07
N VAL A 88 0.12 -16.21 1.22
CA VAL A 88 0.02 -14.97 1.99
C VAL A 88 0.66 -15.18 3.35
N VAL A 89 1.54 -14.28 3.73
CA VAL A 89 2.29 -14.29 4.99
C VAL A 89 1.95 -13.02 5.76
N HIS A 90 1.22 -13.18 6.84
CA HIS A 90 0.87 -12.08 7.74
C HIS A 90 1.86 -12.03 8.90
N VAL A 91 2.48 -10.89 9.10
CA VAL A 91 3.40 -10.63 10.22
C VAL A 91 2.70 -9.79 11.27
N ASP A 92 2.73 -10.25 12.51
CA ASP A 92 2.36 -9.43 13.66
C ASP A 92 3.62 -8.86 14.33
N ALA A 93 3.60 -7.56 14.60
CA ALA A 93 4.66 -6.92 15.37
C ALA A 93 4.78 -7.60 16.75
N PRO A 94 5.98 -7.67 17.36
CA PRO A 94 6.17 -8.36 18.61
C PRO A 94 5.15 -7.97 19.68
N GLY A 95 4.44 -8.95 20.21
CA GLY A 95 3.44 -8.78 21.27
C GLY A 95 2.12 -8.12 20.85
N GLN A 96 1.86 -7.95 19.54
CA GLN A 96 0.61 -7.36 19.03
C GLN A 96 -0.39 -8.40 18.53
N GLN A 97 0.00 -9.67 18.40
CA GLN A 97 -0.92 -10.76 18.02
C GLN A 97 -2.03 -10.94 19.09
N GLU A 98 -3.15 -11.49 18.67
CA GLU A 98 -4.28 -11.74 19.55
C GLU A 98 -3.87 -12.64 20.73
N GLY A 99 -4.21 -12.24 21.96
CA GLY A 99 -3.90 -12.99 23.17
C GLY A 99 -2.42 -12.95 23.59
N ALA A 100 -1.60 -12.08 23.01
CA ALA A 100 -0.19 -11.93 23.40
C ALA A 100 -0.06 -11.59 24.89
N PRO A 101 0.80 -12.31 25.65
CA PRO A 101 1.10 -11.96 27.02
C PRO A 101 1.91 -10.66 27.08
N PRO A 102 1.87 -9.92 28.20
CA PRO A 102 2.71 -8.76 28.39
C PRO A 102 4.18 -9.16 28.41
N PHE A 103 5.04 -8.36 27.81
CA PHE A 103 6.48 -8.52 27.94
C PHE A 103 6.94 -8.30 29.39
N PRO A 104 8.02 -8.96 29.83
CA PRO A 104 8.56 -8.74 31.16
C PRO A 104 9.05 -7.31 31.36
N THR A 105 9.03 -6.85 32.59
CA THR A 105 9.54 -5.53 32.94
C THR A 105 11.02 -5.37 32.49
N GLY A 106 11.29 -4.27 31.81
CA GLY A 106 12.63 -3.98 31.26
C GLY A 106 12.90 -4.64 29.90
N TYR A 107 11.88 -5.22 29.27
CA TYR A 107 12.03 -5.73 27.91
C TYR A 107 12.42 -4.60 26.94
N MET A 108 13.49 -4.83 26.18
CA MET A 108 13.95 -3.90 25.15
C MET A 108 13.21 -4.19 23.85
N TYR A 109 12.19 -3.39 23.57
CA TYR A 109 11.41 -3.54 22.32
C TYR A 109 12.28 -3.15 21.12
N PRO A 110 12.23 -3.92 20.01
CA PRO A 110 13.01 -3.59 18.81
C PRO A 110 12.67 -2.21 18.26
N SER A 111 13.67 -1.49 17.75
CA SER A 111 13.46 -0.28 16.98
C SER A 111 12.79 -0.60 15.63
N MET A 112 12.25 0.41 14.94
CA MET A 112 11.63 0.23 13.64
C MET A 112 12.59 -0.33 12.59
N ASP A 113 13.88 0.06 12.64
CA ASP A 113 14.94 -0.51 11.80
C ASP A 113 15.18 -2.00 12.14
N GLN A 114 15.20 -2.34 13.42
CA GLN A 114 15.36 -3.72 13.87
C GLN A 114 14.16 -4.59 13.49
N LEU A 115 12.93 -4.04 13.55
CA LEU A 115 11.73 -4.74 13.07
C LEU A 115 11.82 -5.07 11.58
N ALA A 116 12.36 -4.15 10.76
CA ALA A 116 12.62 -4.42 9.35
C ALA A 116 13.71 -5.52 9.16
N GLU A 117 14.77 -5.52 9.98
CA GLU A 117 15.84 -6.51 9.93
C GLU A 117 15.41 -7.91 10.43
N MET A 118 14.25 -8.04 11.06
CA MET A 118 13.68 -9.36 11.40
C MET A 118 13.10 -10.09 10.18
N LEU A 119 12.68 -9.37 9.13
CA LEU A 119 11.97 -9.93 7.98
C LEU A 119 12.79 -10.90 7.12
N PRO A 120 14.11 -10.70 6.88
CA PRO A 120 14.90 -11.71 6.18
C PRO A 120 14.88 -13.10 6.85
N SER A 121 14.79 -13.16 8.19
CA SER A 121 14.67 -14.43 8.93
C SER A 121 13.33 -15.11 8.64
N VAL A 122 12.25 -14.33 8.48
CA VAL A 122 10.93 -14.86 8.09
C VAL A 122 11.01 -15.52 6.71
N LEU A 123 11.58 -14.85 5.72
CA LEU A 123 11.73 -15.39 4.38
C LEU A 123 12.58 -16.67 4.36
N THR A 124 13.67 -16.66 5.10
CA THR A 124 14.57 -17.82 5.23
C THR A 124 13.85 -19.01 5.88
N HIS A 125 13.12 -18.78 6.96
CA HIS A 125 12.38 -19.84 7.69
C HIS A 125 11.30 -20.48 6.81
N LEU A 126 10.55 -19.64 6.08
CA LEU A 126 9.48 -20.07 5.19
C LEU A 126 9.97 -20.53 3.80
N LYS A 127 11.29 -20.45 3.55
CA LYS A 127 11.93 -20.78 2.26
C LYS A 127 11.33 -19.99 1.09
N VAL A 128 11.14 -18.71 1.30
CA VAL A 128 10.58 -17.76 0.34
C VAL A 128 11.72 -16.91 -0.24
N ASN A 129 11.75 -16.73 -1.56
CA ASN A 129 12.81 -16.01 -2.25
C ASN A 129 12.58 -14.50 -2.28
N SER A 130 11.32 -14.09 -2.46
CA SER A 130 10.95 -12.68 -2.61
C SER A 130 9.50 -12.44 -2.23
N VAL A 131 9.15 -11.18 -1.99
CA VAL A 131 7.81 -10.78 -1.57
C VAL A 131 7.25 -9.63 -2.41
N ILE A 132 5.92 -9.61 -2.55
CA ILE A 132 5.13 -8.40 -2.79
C ILE A 132 4.57 -8.02 -1.43
N ALA A 133 4.95 -6.86 -0.90
CA ALA A 133 4.62 -6.52 0.47
C ALA A 133 3.52 -5.47 0.55
N ILE A 134 2.58 -5.65 1.48
CA ILE A 134 1.46 -4.74 1.75
C ILE A 134 1.57 -4.29 3.20
N GLY A 135 1.79 -3.00 3.43
CA GLY A 135 1.90 -2.43 4.76
C GLY A 135 0.93 -1.29 5.01
N VAL A 136 0.52 -1.14 6.26
CA VAL A 136 -0.35 -0.05 6.71
C VAL A 136 0.37 0.73 7.82
N GLY A 137 0.46 2.04 7.69
CA GLY A 137 1.03 2.94 8.70
C GLY A 137 2.44 2.56 9.15
N ALA A 138 2.57 2.13 10.41
CA ALA A 138 3.85 1.64 10.95
C ALA A 138 4.39 0.44 10.15
N GLY A 139 3.51 -0.47 9.72
CA GLY A 139 3.88 -1.59 8.86
C GLY A 139 4.37 -1.13 7.49
N ALA A 140 3.78 -0.08 6.93
CA ALA A 140 4.25 0.52 5.68
C ALA A 140 5.65 1.12 5.82
N TYR A 141 5.95 1.78 6.96
CA TYR A 141 7.30 2.25 7.27
C TYR A 141 8.30 1.10 7.38
N ILE A 142 7.97 0.04 8.14
CA ILE A 142 8.82 -1.14 8.32
C ILE A 142 9.15 -1.81 6.99
N LEU A 143 8.14 -2.00 6.14
CA LEU A 143 8.32 -2.61 4.81
C LEU A 143 9.11 -1.72 3.86
N SER A 144 8.96 -0.41 3.94
CA SER A 144 9.79 0.55 3.19
C SER A 144 11.26 0.44 3.62
N ARG A 145 11.53 0.39 4.92
CA ARG A 145 12.88 0.19 5.45
C ARG A 145 13.46 -1.16 5.02
N PHE A 146 12.67 -2.22 5.07
CA PHE A 146 13.05 -3.53 4.58
C PHE A 146 13.44 -3.52 3.10
N ALA A 147 12.65 -2.86 2.24
CA ALA A 147 12.93 -2.76 0.81
C ALA A 147 14.18 -1.91 0.52
N LEU A 148 14.43 -0.86 1.30
CA LEU A 148 15.65 -0.04 1.18
C LEU A 148 16.90 -0.84 1.56
N ASN A 149 16.82 -1.66 2.61
CA ASN A 149 17.95 -2.44 3.10
C ASN A 149 18.18 -3.74 2.30
N HIS A 150 17.10 -4.36 1.80
CA HIS A 150 17.11 -5.65 1.10
C HIS A 150 16.35 -5.59 -0.23
N PRO A 151 16.79 -4.75 -1.19
CA PRO A 151 16.03 -4.52 -2.42
C PRO A 151 15.82 -5.79 -3.28
N SER A 152 16.71 -6.77 -3.18
CA SER A 152 16.58 -8.05 -3.91
C SER A 152 15.50 -8.98 -3.36
N LEU A 153 15.01 -8.74 -2.14
CA LEU A 153 13.96 -9.55 -1.51
C LEU A 153 12.56 -9.00 -1.73
N VAL A 154 12.42 -7.76 -2.25
CA VAL A 154 11.13 -7.08 -2.41
C VAL A 154 10.91 -6.76 -3.88
N GLU A 155 9.92 -7.42 -4.48
CA GLU A 155 9.57 -7.23 -5.89
C GLU A 155 8.58 -6.08 -6.10
N GLY A 156 7.77 -5.77 -5.09
CA GLY A 156 6.81 -4.67 -5.13
C GLY A 156 6.28 -4.30 -3.75
N LEU A 157 5.86 -3.05 -3.60
CA LEU A 157 5.32 -2.50 -2.36
C LEU A 157 3.94 -1.89 -2.57
N VAL A 158 3.01 -2.20 -1.67
CA VAL A 158 1.77 -1.47 -1.49
C VAL A 158 1.80 -0.84 -0.10
N LEU A 159 1.87 0.48 -0.06
CA LEU A 159 2.07 1.25 1.15
C LEU A 159 0.83 2.11 1.44
N ILE A 160 0.06 1.70 2.42
CA ILE A 160 -1.16 2.38 2.85
C ILE A 160 -0.82 3.29 4.02
N ASN A 161 -1.14 4.57 3.93
CA ASN A 161 -0.87 5.57 4.98
C ASN A 161 0.60 5.63 5.42
N VAL A 162 1.55 5.48 4.50
CA VAL A 162 2.97 5.55 4.82
C VAL A 162 3.36 6.97 5.21
N ASP A 163 4.11 7.09 6.30
CA ASP A 163 4.74 8.34 6.74
C ASP A 163 6.27 8.20 6.70
N PRO A 164 6.94 8.91 5.78
CA PRO A 164 8.40 8.82 5.62
C PRO A 164 9.17 9.61 6.69
N CYS A 165 8.51 10.49 7.43
CA CYS A 165 9.12 11.44 8.36
C CYS A 165 9.15 10.91 9.80
N ALA A 166 10.14 11.36 10.58
CA ALA A 166 10.33 11.00 11.98
C ALA A 166 9.74 12.04 12.96
N GLU A 167 8.86 12.92 12.51
CA GLU A 167 8.24 13.90 13.41
C GLU A 167 7.51 13.21 14.56
N GLY A 168 7.56 13.83 15.74
CA GLY A 168 7.04 13.28 16.99
C GLY A 168 5.57 12.88 16.89
N TRP A 169 5.33 11.63 16.54
CA TRP A 169 3.98 11.09 16.38
C TRP A 169 3.11 11.25 17.60
N ILE A 170 3.66 11.09 18.80
CA ILE A 170 2.92 11.28 20.06
C ILE A 170 2.52 12.75 20.23
N ASP A 171 3.42 13.68 19.96
CA ASP A 171 3.15 15.12 20.06
C ASP A 171 2.14 15.56 19.00
N TRP A 172 2.24 15.03 17.81
CA TRP A 172 1.27 15.25 16.74
C TRP A 172 -0.11 14.73 17.12
N ALA A 173 -0.21 13.48 17.59
CA ALA A 173 -1.46 12.87 18.01
C ALA A 173 -2.06 13.62 19.22
N ALA A 174 -1.25 14.01 20.18
CA ALA A 174 -1.66 14.82 21.34
C ALA A 174 -2.18 16.19 20.90
N SER A 175 -1.59 16.82 19.89
CA SER A 175 -2.07 18.11 19.36
C SER A 175 -3.45 18.04 18.71
N LYS A 176 -3.81 16.89 18.14
CA LYS A 176 -5.13 16.62 17.55
C LYS A 176 -6.22 16.40 18.61
N LEU A 177 -5.82 16.04 19.82
CA LEU A 177 -6.72 15.71 20.94
C LEU A 177 -6.90 16.89 21.92
N SER A 178 -6.75 18.13 21.47
CA SER A 178 -6.83 19.32 22.32
C SER A 178 -8.12 19.33 23.18
N GLY A 179 -7.96 19.11 24.50
CA GLY A 179 -9.03 19.13 25.48
C GLY A 179 -9.50 17.78 26.03
N TRP A 180 -8.94 16.67 25.61
CA TRP A 180 -9.23 15.33 26.14
C TRP A 180 -8.03 14.78 26.93
N THR A 181 -8.32 14.00 27.99
CA THR A 181 -7.28 13.19 28.63
C THR A 181 -6.73 12.19 27.62
N SER A 182 -5.51 12.43 27.16
CA SER A 182 -4.87 11.60 26.14
C SER A 182 -4.45 10.26 26.72
N ASN A 183 -5.37 9.29 26.74
CA ASN A 183 -4.97 7.90 26.95
C ASN A 183 -4.43 7.31 25.64
N LEU A 184 -3.70 6.20 25.73
CA LEU A 184 -3.04 5.57 24.59
C LEU A 184 -4.05 5.17 23.49
N VAL A 185 -5.24 4.71 23.87
CA VAL A 185 -6.31 4.33 22.94
C VAL A 185 -6.76 5.52 22.11
N ASP A 186 -6.96 6.69 22.71
CA ASP A 186 -7.38 7.89 22.00
C ASP A 186 -6.30 8.39 21.03
N ILE A 187 -5.03 8.28 21.42
CA ILE A 187 -3.88 8.59 20.54
C ILE A 187 -3.88 7.68 19.30
N VAL A 188 -4.06 6.38 19.50
CA VAL A 188 -4.13 5.41 18.39
C VAL A 188 -5.36 5.65 17.52
N MET A 189 -6.51 5.96 18.11
CA MET A 189 -7.72 6.33 17.35
C MET A 189 -7.50 7.57 16.49
N ALA A 190 -6.85 8.61 17.00
CA ALA A 190 -6.53 9.81 16.21
C ALA A 190 -5.46 9.57 15.12
N HIS A 191 -4.63 8.55 15.28
CA HIS A 191 -3.70 8.10 14.24
C HIS A 191 -4.45 7.47 13.07
N HIS A 192 -5.47 6.65 13.33
CA HIS A 192 -6.24 5.96 12.29
C HIS A 192 -7.32 6.83 11.65
N PHE A 193 -8.01 7.66 12.41
CA PHE A 193 -9.24 8.31 11.99
C PHE A 193 -9.14 9.83 12.03
N SER A 194 -9.66 10.49 11.02
CA SER A 194 -9.81 11.94 11.02
C SER A 194 -10.85 12.41 12.04
N ALA A 195 -10.83 13.69 12.39
CA ALA A 195 -11.79 14.28 13.31
C ALA A 195 -13.25 14.10 12.85
N ASN A 196 -13.48 14.14 11.53
CA ASN A 196 -14.81 13.91 10.95
C ASN A 196 -15.24 12.45 11.10
N GLU A 197 -14.37 11.49 10.79
CA GLU A 197 -14.66 10.07 10.99
C GLU A 197 -14.98 9.73 12.44
N LEU A 198 -14.23 10.33 13.39
CA LEU A 198 -14.46 10.13 14.83
C LEU A 198 -15.86 10.57 15.28
N THR A 199 -16.50 11.49 14.57
CA THR A 199 -17.84 12.02 14.89
C THR A 199 -18.95 11.40 14.06
N GLU A 200 -18.69 11.04 12.81
CA GLU A 200 -19.70 10.60 11.85
C GLU A 200 -19.91 9.09 11.83
N ASN A 201 -18.84 8.32 11.93
CA ASN A 201 -18.88 6.86 11.78
C ASN A 201 -18.84 6.13 13.13
N GLN A 202 -19.86 6.33 13.97
CA GLN A 202 -19.87 5.85 15.35
C GLN A 202 -19.70 4.32 15.48
N GLU A 203 -20.24 3.53 14.58
CA GLU A 203 -20.17 2.08 14.69
C GLU A 203 -18.74 1.56 14.41
N LEU A 204 -18.11 2.01 13.32
CA LEU A 204 -16.73 1.68 12.99
C LEU A 204 -15.78 2.15 14.11
N ILE A 205 -15.93 3.38 14.56
CA ILE A 205 -15.13 3.99 15.61
C ILE A 205 -15.23 3.19 16.92
N GLN A 206 -16.45 2.85 17.37
CA GLN A 206 -16.63 2.06 18.58
C GLN A 206 -16.05 0.65 18.46
N THR A 207 -16.18 0.02 17.30
CA THR A 207 -15.62 -1.31 17.04
C THR A 207 -14.10 -1.30 17.17
N TYR A 208 -13.42 -0.35 16.55
CA TYR A 208 -11.96 -0.25 16.65
C TYR A 208 -11.49 0.22 18.02
N ARG A 209 -12.20 1.13 18.65
CA ARG A 209 -11.90 1.56 20.02
C ARG A 209 -11.95 0.39 21.01
N LEU A 210 -12.98 -0.45 20.93
CA LEU A 210 -13.10 -1.65 21.75
C LEU A 210 -11.99 -2.65 21.46
N HIS A 211 -11.70 -2.88 20.20
CA HIS A 211 -10.61 -3.77 19.79
C HIS A 211 -9.25 -3.31 20.34
N ILE A 212 -8.89 -2.05 20.16
CA ILE A 212 -7.63 -1.48 20.67
C ILE A 212 -7.56 -1.55 22.18
N ALA A 213 -8.67 -1.28 22.87
CA ALA A 213 -8.71 -1.24 24.34
C ALA A 213 -8.72 -2.63 25.00
N GLN A 214 -9.30 -3.64 24.35
CA GLN A 214 -9.59 -4.94 24.99
C GLN A 214 -8.82 -6.12 24.38
N ASP A 215 -8.60 -6.12 23.06
CA ASP A 215 -7.99 -7.27 22.37
C ASP A 215 -6.47 -7.12 22.23
N ILE A 216 -5.95 -5.90 22.23
CA ILE A 216 -4.51 -5.61 22.18
C ILE A 216 -3.98 -5.40 23.60
N ASN A 217 -2.87 -6.07 23.92
CA ASN A 217 -2.21 -5.87 25.21
C ASN A 217 -1.67 -4.44 25.33
N GLN A 218 -2.12 -3.68 26.34
CA GLN A 218 -1.82 -2.24 26.45
C GLN A 218 -0.35 -1.93 26.74
N ASP A 219 0.34 -2.78 27.50
CA ASP A 219 1.77 -2.59 27.78
C ASP A 219 2.59 -2.82 26.50
N ASN A 220 2.28 -3.88 25.75
CA ASN A 220 2.93 -4.18 24.48
C ASN A 220 2.61 -3.12 23.41
N LEU A 221 1.37 -2.61 23.39
CA LEU A 221 0.98 -1.49 22.52
C LEU A 221 1.80 -0.23 22.82
N GLY A 222 1.98 0.09 24.09
CA GLY A 222 2.82 1.22 24.52
C GLY A 222 4.27 1.10 24.06
N LEU A 223 4.83 -0.11 24.10
CA LEU A 223 6.18 -0.40 23.59
C LEU A 223 6.27 -0.19 22.07
N PHE A 224 5.31 -0.70 21.31
CA PHE A 224 5.27 -0.51 19.85
C PHE A 224 5.08 0.95 19.47
N CYS A 225 4.18 1.67 20.13
CA CYS A 225 3.98 3.10 19.94
C CYS A 225 5.26 3.90 20.21
N THR A 226 5.98 3.58 21.29
CA THR A 226 7.27 4.21 21.62
C THR A 226 8.32 3.96 20.56
N SER A 227 8.40 2.71 20.06
CA SER A 227 9.31 2.36 18.97
C SER A 227 9.00 3.14 17.69
N TYR A 228 7.73 3.23 17.33
CA TYR A 228 7.30 4.00 16.15
C TYR A 228 7.56 5.50 16.31
N SER A 229 7.30 6.07 17.48
CA SER A 229 7.59 7.47 17.79
C SER A 229 9.09 7.80 17.72
N GLY A 230 9.93 6.85 18.08
CA GLY A 230 11.39 6.98 18.04
C GLY A 230 12.03 6.64 16.69
N ARG A 231 11.22 6.41 15.63
CA ARG A 231 11.76 6.09 14.31
C ARG A 231 12.56 7.26 13.72
N ARG A 232 13.48 6.95 12.84
CA ARG A 232 14.18 7.95 12.02
C ARG A 232 13.47 8.13 10.68
N ASP A 233 13.75 9.22 9.97
CA ASP A 233 13.29 9.43 8.59
C ASP A 233 13.69 8.26 7.71
N LEU A 234 12.85 7.95 6.70
CA LEU A 234 13.23 6.97 5.67
C LEU A 234 14.40 7.43 4.80
N GLU A 235 14.71 8.74 4.81
CA GLU A 235 15.78 9.36 4.04
C GLU A 235 15.71 9.04 2.55
N ILE A 236 14.50 8.93 2.03
CA ILE A 236 14.26 8.68 0.62
C ILE A 236 14.45 9.97 -0.17
N GLU A 237 15.21 9.87 -1.25
CA GLU A 237 15.42 10.97 -2.19
C GLU A 237 15.01 10.56 -3.61
N ARG A 238 14.46 11.52 -4.35
CA ARG A 238 14.08 11.28 -5.74
C ARG A 238 15.33 11.15 -6.61
N PRO A 239 15.46 10.08 -7.40
CA PRO A 239 16.52 9.96 -8.38
C PRO A 239 16.35 11.00 -9.49
N VAL A 240 17.43 11.69 -9.82
CA VAL A 240 17.50 12.66 -10.92
C VAL A 240 18.50 12.16 -11.95
N LEU A 241 18.02 12.02 -13.18
CA LEU A 241 18.78 11.49 -14.30
C LEU A 241 20.11 12.24 -14.48
N GLY A 242 21.21 11.49 -14.50
CA GLY A 242 22.56 12.03 -14.68
C GLY A 242 23.13 12.80 -13.48
N LEU A 243 22.40 12.93 -12.36
CA LEU A 243 22.87 13.64 -11.18
C LEU A 243 23.18 12.70 -10.00
N ASN A 244 22.22 11.88 -9.56
CA ASN A 244 22.36 11.07 -8.35
C ASN A 244 21.84 9.62 -8.48
N GLU A 245 21.47 9.16 -9.67
CA GLU A 245 20.81 7.85 -9.89
C GLU A 245 21.53 6.65 -9.24
N GLY A 246 22.87 6.67 -9.20
CA GLY A 246 23.66 5.57 -8.65
C GLY A 246 23.94 5.65 -7.15
N THR A 247 23.59 6.75 -6.49
CA THR A 247 23.97 7.04 -5.09
C THR A 247 22.80 7.37 -4.19
N VAL A 248 21.62 7.65 -4.78
CA VAL A 248 20.44 8.06 -4.03
C VAL A 248 19.81 6.87 -3.29
N ASN A 249 19.38 7.13 -2.04
CA ASN A 249 18.60 6.18 -1.26
C ASN A 249 17.14 6.23 -1.71
N THR A 250 16.68 5.24 -2.46
CA THR A 250 15.31 5.19 -3.00
C THR A 250 14.79 3.77 -3.16
N LEU A 251 13.48 3.63 -3.26
CA LEU A 251 12.85 2.35 -3.59
C LEU A 251 13.09 2.01 -5.06
N THR A 252 13.66 0.86 -5.33
CA THR A 252 13.96 0.38 -6.68
C THR A 252 12.85 -0.49 -7.27
N CYS A 253 12.02 -1.10 -6.43
CA CYS A 253 10.85 -1.88 -6.87
C CYS A 253 9.67 -0.96 -7.19
N PRO A 254 8.70 -1.45 -8.00
CA PRO A 254 7.40 -0.78 -8.16
C PRO A 254 6.73 -0.54 -6.81
N ALA A 255 6.11 0.63 -6.65
CA ALA A 255 5.41 1.02 -5.44
C ALA A 255 4.01 1.58 -5.76
N LEU A 256 3.01 1.10 -5.04
CA LEU A 256 1.65 1.65 -5.01
C LEU A 256 1.44 2.31 -3.65
N LEU A 257 1.35 3.63 -3.63
CA LEU A 257 1.00 4.39 -2.44
C LEU A 257 -0.52 4.55 -2.39
N VAL A 258 -1.13 4.26 -1.24
CA VAL A 258 -2.58 4.32 -1.07
C VAL A 258 -2.92 5.20 0.13
N VAL A 259 -3.90 6.08 -0.05
CA VAL A 259 -4.43 6.92 1.02
C VAL A 259 -5.89 7.27 0.75
N GLY A 260 -6.73 7.29 1.77
CA GLY A 260 -8.06 7.86 1.69
C GLY A 260 -8.00 9.39 1.61
N ASP A 261 -8.92 10.02 0.91
CA ASP A 261 -8.92 11.49 0.68
C ASP A 261 -9.16 12.30 1.97
N THR A 262 -9.78 11.69 2.98
CA THR A 262 -10.00 12.28 4.31
C THR A 262 -9.13 11.65 5.41
N SER A 263 -8.18 10.79 5.05
CA SER A 263 -7.25 10.16 6.00
C SER A 263 -6.36 11.18 6.71
N PRO A 264 -6.04 10.99 8.01
CA PRO A 264 -5.01 11.77 8.69
C PRO A 264 -3.64 11.74 8.03
N ALA A 265 -3.36 10.69 7.24
CA ALA A 265 -2.07 10.45 6.61
C ALA A 265 -1.90 11.08 5.21
N VAL A 266 -2.89 11.82 4.68
CA VAL A 266 -2.85 12.36 3.29
C VAL A 266 -1.58 13.13 3.03
N GLU A 267 -1.21 14.07 3.90
CA GLU A 267 -0.02 14.92 3.70
C GLU A 267 1.27 14.10 3.71
N ALA A 268 1.39 13.14 4.64
CA ALA A 268 2.55 12.27 4.74
C ALA A 268 2.73 11.37 3.51
N VAL A 269 1.64 10.80 2.98
CA VAL A 269 1.70 9.96 1.78
C VAL A 269 2.03 10.78 0.53
N VAL A 270 1.48 11.99 0.39
CA VAL A 270 1.82 12.92 -0.70
C VAL A 270 3.30 13.32 -0.62
N GLU A 271 3.82 13.61 0.58
CA GLU A 271 5.23 13.90 0.80
C GLU A 271 6.10 12.69 0.41
N CYS A 272 5.74 11.47 0.82
CA CYS A 272 6.44 10.26 0.41
C CYS A 272 6.47 10.11 -1.11
N ASN A 273 5.34 10.32 -1.78
CA ASN A 273 5.25 10.28 -3.24
C ASN A 273 6.16 11.30 -3.91
N SER A 274 6.29 12.49 -3.34
CA SER A 274 7.16 13.55 -3.88
C SER A 274 8.64 13.17 -3.89
N ARG A 275 9.06 12.30 -2.96
CA ARG A 275 10.44 11.84 -2.78
C ARG A 275 10.77 10.58 -3.59
N LEU A 276 9.78 9.91 -4.18
CA LEU A 276 9.97 8.66 -4.94
C LEU A 276 10.10 8.91 -6.44
N ASN A 277 10.59 7.88 -7.14
CA ASN A 277 10.71 7.90 -8.58
C ASN A 277 9.32 7.74 -9.24
N PRO A 278 8.82 8.75 -9.99
CA PRO A 278 7.49 8.69 -10.59
C PRO A 278 7.36 7.64 -11.70
N SER A 279 8.47 7.10 -12.21
CA SER A 279 8.41 6.06 -13.26
C SER A 279 8.00 4.69 -12.74
N ASN A 280 8.21 4.42 -11.45
CA ASN A 280 7.87 3.14 -10.81
C ASN A 280 6.96 3.29 -9.58
N THR A 281 6.46 4.50 -9.32
CA THR A 281 5.57 4.79 -8.20
C THR A 281 4.24 5.30 -8.70
N THR A 282 3.16 4.73 -8.19
CA THR A 282 1.78 5.16 -8.43
C THR A 282 1.16 5.63 -7.12
N LEU A 283 0.52 6.78 -7.11
CA LEU A 283 -0.27 7.27 -5.97
C LEU A 283 -1.76 7.03 -6.26
N LEU A 284 -2.42 6.29 -5.38
CA LEU A 284 -3.86 6.10 -5.34
C LEU A 284 -4.45 6.89 -4.17
N LYS A 285 -5.13 7.98 -4.45
CA LYS A 285 -5.96 8.71 -3.50
C LYS A 285 -7.40 8.27 -3.67
N MET A 286 -7.94 7.58 -2.65
CA MET A 286 -9.28 6.98 -2.71
C MET A 286 -10.33 7.99 -2.27
N ALA A 287 -11.28 8.29 -3.14
CA ALA A 287 -12.38 9.21 -2.85
C ALA A 287 -13.36 8.63 -1.84
N ASP A 288 -13.96 9.51 -1.02
CA ASP A 288 -14.92 9.17 0.03
C ASP A 288 -14.37 8.11 1.01
N CYS A 289 -13.08 8.19 1.31
CA CYS A 289 -12.37 7.20 2.10
C CYS A 289 -11.50 7.85 3.17
N GLY A 290 -11.59 7.32 4.37
CA GLY A 290 -10.84 7.79 5.53
C GLY A 290 -9.55 7.02 5.78
N GLY A 291 -9.24 6.83 7.07
CA GLY A 291 -7.96 6.33 7.53
C GLY A 291 -7.72 4.83 7.34
N LEU A 292 -8.74 4.02 7.03
CA LEU A 292 -8.63 2.57 6.85
C LEU A 292 -9.18 2.10 5.49
N PRO A 293 -8.55 2.47 4.36
CA PRO A 293 -9.07 2.14 3.03
C PRO A 293 -9.19 0.63 2.78
N GLN A 294 -8.31 -0.20 3.35
CA GLN A 294 -8.37 -1.66 3.25
C GLN A 294 -9.57 -2.27 3.98
N VAL A 295 -10.20 -1.53 4.87
CA VAL A 295 -11.39 -1.95 5.63
C VAL A 295 -12.66 -1.36 5.03
N VAL A 296 -12.64 -0.07 4.69
CA VAL A 296 -13.83 0.68 4.26
C VAL A 296 -14.14 0.45 2.77
N GLN A 297 -13.14 0.35 1.92
CA GLN A 297 -13.30 0.16 0.48
C GLN A 297 -12.41 -0.99 -0.06
N PRO A 298 -12.56 -2.22 0.46
CA PRO A 298 -11.71 -3.35 0.07
C PRO A 298 -11.80 -3.67 -1.43
N GLY A 299 -12.97 -3.49 -2.06
CA GLY A 299 -13.17 -3.74 -3.48
C GLY A 299 -12.32 -2.83 -4.37
N LYS A 300 -12.35 -1.52 -4.15
CA LYS A 300 -11.53 -0.56 -4.91
C LYS A 300 -10.02 -0.82 -4.71
N LEU A 301 -9.63 -1.13 -3.48
CA LEU A 301 -8.24 -1.47 -3.20
C LEU A 301 -7.81 -2.78 -3.87
N THR A 302 -8.68 -3.79 -3.89
CA THR A 302 -8.46 -5.06 -4.59
C THR A 302 -8.26 -4.85 -6.09
N GLU A 303 -9.07 -4.00 -6.71
CA GLU A 303 -8.93 -3.64 -8.13
C GLU A 303 -7.58 -3.00 -8.41
N ALA A 304 -7.19 -2.01 -7.62
CA ALA A 304 -5.90 -1.35 -7.76
C ALA A 304 -4.74 -2.33 -7.56
N PHE A 305 -4.84 -3.20 -6.56
CA PHE A 305 -3.85 -4.25 -6.31
C PHE A 305 -3.74 -5.24 -7.47
N LYS A 306 -4.87 -5.66 -8.04
CA LYS A 306 -4.88 -6.51 -9.24
C LYS A 306 -4.07 -5.89 -10.38
N TYR A 307 -4.36 -4.62 -10.72
CA TYR A 307 -3.63 -3.95 -11.81
C TYR A 307 -2.15 -3.76 -11.48
N PHE A 308 -1.82 -3.49 -10.23
CA PHE A 308 -0.44 -3.39 -9.76
C PHE A 308 0.32 -4.71 -9.99
N VAL A 309 -0.24 -5.82 -9.55
CA VAL A 309 0.35 -7.16 -9.70
C VAL A 309 0.42 -7.60 -11.16
N GLN A 310 -0.61 -7.26 -11.97
CA GLN A 310 -0.60 -7.50 -13.41
C GLN A 310 0.47 -6.66 -14.13
N GLY A 311 0.67 -5.42 -13.70
CA GLY A 311 1.74 -4.55 -14.21
C GLY A 311 3.14 -5.11 -13.94
N MET A 312 3.31 -5.89 -12.89
CA MET A 312 4.53 -6.63 -12.57
C MET A 312 4.68 -7.94 -13.38
N GLY A 313 3.69 -8.32 -14.18
CA GLY A 313 3.71 -9.53 -15.02
C GLY A 313 3.08 -10.77 -14.37
N TYR A 314 2.48 -10.65 -13.19
CA TYR A 314 1.77 -11.75 -12.55
C TYR A 314 0.29 -11.77 -12.91
N ILE A 315 -0.34 -12.95 -12.84
CA ILE A 315 -1.79 -13.17 -13.00
C ILE A 315 -2.45 -12.42 -14.19
N PRO A 316 -1.90 -12.45 -15.41
CA PRO A 316 -2.39 -11.62 -16.53
C PRO A 316 -3.83 -11.93 -16.93
N HIS A 317 -4.37 -13.11 -16.58
CA HIS A 317 -5.70 -13.59 -16.99
C HIS A 317 -6.76 -13.53 -15.90
N VAL A 318 -6.43 -13.07 -14.68
CA VAL A 318 -7.42 -12.95 -13.61
C VAL A 318 -8.38 -11.81 -13.90
N GLN A 319 -9.67 -12.13 -13.99
CA GLN A 319 -10.77 -11.17 -14.11
C GLN A 319 -11.57 -11.19 -12.79
N LEU A 320 -11.93 -10.01 -12.29
CA LEU A 320 -12.73 -9.87 -11.09
C LEU A 320 -14.21 -9.91 -11.44
N SER A 321 -14.97 -10.77 -10.78
CA SER A 321 -16.37 -11.06 -11.13
C SER A 321 -17.33 -9.92 -10.81
N HIS A 322 -17.06 -9.12 -9.77
CA HIS A 322 -17.95 -8.05 -9.33
C HIS A 322 -17.80 -6.75 -10.15
N LEU A 323 -16.65 -6.51 -10.77
CA LEU A 323 -16.40 -5.30 -11.55
C LEU A 323 -16.95 -5.38 -13.00
N ASN A 324 -17.35 -6.57 -13.46
CA ASN A 324 -17.95 -6.75 -14.80
C ASN A 324 -19.41 -6.26 -14.89
N ASN A 325 -20.04 -5.86 -13.79
CA ASN A 325 -21.45 -5.40 -13.79
C ASN A 325 -21.60 -3.87 -13.91
N GLU A 326 -20.54 -3.08 -13.77
CA GLU A 326 -20.58 -1.69 -14.18
C GLU A 326 -20.09 -1.60 -15.62
N SER A 327 -21.03 -1.41 -16.53
CA SER A 327 -20.81 -1.24 -17.96
C SER A 327 -19.90 -0.05 -18.24
N VAL A 328 -18.61 -0.28 -18.25
CA VAL A 328 -17.68 0.64 -18.92
C VAL A 328 -17.97 0.50 -20.41
N PRO A 329 -18.32 1.58 -21.14
CA PRO A 329 -18.59 1.48 -22.55
C PRO A 329 -17.35 0.98 -23.28
N THR A 330 -17.38 -0.24 -23.75
CA THR A 330 -16.33 -0.91 -24.56
C THR A 330 -16.01 -0.18 -25.87
N ALA A 331 -16.65 0.97 -26.13
CA ALA A 331 -16.52 1.72 -27.38
C ALA A 331 -15.27 2.64 -27.45
N SER A 332 -14.62 2.97 -26.35
CA SER A 332 -13.45 3.88 -26.40
C SER A 332 -12.09 3.17 -26.54
N MET A 333 -11.97 1.93 -26.11
CA MET A 333 -10.71 1.17 -26.25
C MET A 333 -10.48 0.59 -27.64
N THR A 334 -11.55 0.29 -28.39
CA THR A 334 -11.45 -0.24 -29.75
C THR A 334 -11.00 0.81 -30.79
N ARG A 335 -11.11 2.11 -30.49
CA ARG A 335 -10.66 3.17 -31.41
C ARG A 335 -9.16 3.44 -31.33
N LEU A 336 -8.50 3.19 -30.20
CA LEU A 336 -7.05 3.36 -30.06
C LEU A 336 -6.24 2.21 -30.64
N ALA A 337 -6.78 1.00 -30.71
CA ALA A 337 -6.13 -0.15 -31.33
C ALA A 337 -6.19 -0.14 -32.88
N ARG A 338 -7.17 0.58 -33.48
CA ARG A 338 -7.32 0.66 -34.92
C ARG A 338 -6.49 1.74 -35.62
N SER A 339 -5.95 2.71 -34.88
CA SER A 339 -5.13 3.76 -35.48
C SER A 339 -3.63 3.42 -35.59
N ARG A 340 -3.18 2.26 -35.08
CA ARG A 340 -1.78 1.81 -35.15
C ARG A 340 -1.47 0.76 -36.23
N THR A 341 -2.45 0.29 -37.02
CA THR A 341 -2.26 -0.77 -38.01
C THR A 341 -2.46 -0.31 -39.47
N GLN A 342 -2.50 0.99 -39.75
CA GLN A 342 -2.58 1.50 -41.14
C GLN A 342 -1.41 2.41 -41.50
N SER A 343 -0.19 1.94 -41.34
CA SER A 343 0.95 2.52 -42.02
C SER A 343 1.96 1.43 -42.41
N SER A 344 1.56 0.58 -43.31
CA SER A 344 2.46 -0.15 -44.20
C SER A 344 1.65 -0.87 -45.28
N SER A 345 1.71 -0.33 -46.45
CA SER A 345 1.64 -0.92 -47.76
C SER A 345 0.71 -0.20 -48.73
N SER A 346 1.29 0.58 -49.63
CA SER A 346 1.03 0.45 -51.05
C SER A 346 2.17 1.08 -51.87
N MET A 347 2.94 0.24 -52.46
CA MET A 347 3.75 0.55 -53.63
C MET A 347 2.84 0.60 -54.86
N GLY A 348 3.13 1.50 -55.78
CA GLY A 348 2.56 1.47 -57.11
C GLY A 348 2.62 2.82 -57.80
N SER A 349 3.68 3.02 -58.58
CA SER A 349 3.83 4.07 -59.62
C SER A 349 2.96 3.70 -60.85
N PRO A 350 2.92 4.47 -61.99
CA PRO A 350 3.55 5.75 -62.30
C PRO A 350 2.69 6.73 -63.21
N ASP A 351 3.34 7.81 -63.62
CA ASP A 351 3.15 8.64 -64.83
C ASP A 351 2.30 9.93 -64.80
N GLY A 352 2.97 10.99 -65.25
CA GLY A 352 2.34 12.04 -66.04
C GLY A 352 2.68 13.49 -65.67
N SER A 353 3.84 13.99 -66.01
CA SER A 353 4.25 15.26 -66.67
C SER A 353 3.58 16.63 -66.35
N HIS A 354 4.48 17.61 -66.38
CA HIS A 354 4.42 19.04 -66.68
C HIS A 354 4.26 20.04 -65.52
N SER A 355 5.30 20.72 -65.18
CA SER A 355 6.05 21.90 -65.69
C SER A 355 5.68 23.25 -65.06
N HIS A 356 6.77 24.00 -64.80
CA HIS A 356 6.90 25.47 -64.58
C HIS A 356 6.46 26.06 -63.21
N SER A 357 7.16 26.99 -62.58
CA SER A 357 8.45 27.67 -62.76
C SER A 357 8.63 28.61 -61.59
N LEU A 358 9.87 28.79 -61.15
CA LEU A 358 10.53 30.02 -60.69
C LEU A 358 9.91 30.87 -59.56
N GLY A 359 10.76 31.13 -58.55
CA GLY A 359 10.67 32.30 -57.72
C GLY A 359 11.52 32.20 -56.45
N SER A 360 12.77 32.61 -56.58
CA SER A 360 13.75 32.82 -55.53
C SER A 360 13.36 34.01 -54.64
N SER A 361 13.67 33.96 -53.37
CA SER A 361 14.48 34.99 -52.69
C SER A 361 14.75 34.65 -51.22
N GLN A 362 16.01 34.84 -50.90
CA GLN A 362 16.65 34.85 -49.59
C GLN A 362 16.03 35.86 -48.62
N LEU A 363 16.14 35.61 -47.31
CA LEU A 363 17.03 36.32 -46.37
C LEU A 363 16.69 36.04 -44.93
N ASP A 364 17.72 35.62 -44.22
CA ASP A 364 18.18 35.90 -42.85
C ASP A 364 17.19 36.27 -41.73
N GLY A 365 17.45 35.62 -40.57
CA GLY A 365 17.06 36.21 -39.30
C GLY A 365 17.15 35.24 -38.12
N ALA A 366 18.25 35.31 -37.41
CA ALA A 366 18.65 34.77 -36.14
C ALA A 366 17.58 34.50 -35.07
N GLY A 367 17.76 33.36 -34.36
CA GLY A 367 17.81 33.36 -32.91
C GLY A 367 16.53 33.14 -32.15
N SER A 368 16.35 32.05 -31.57
CA SER A 368 16.18 31.86 -30.11
C SER A 368 15.72 30.45 -29.80
N SER A 369 16.60 29.73 -29.16
CA SER A 369 16.32 28.47 -28.49
C SER A 369 15.41 28.72 -27.29
N THR A 370 14.21 28.17 -27.29
CA THR A 370 13.46 27.93 -26.08
C THR A 370 13.37 26.45 -25.87
N ALA A 371 14.11 25.98 -24.85
CA ALA A 371 14.00 24.65 -24.29
C ALA A 371 12.58 24.46 -23.74
N LEU A 372 11.87 23.50 -24.30
CA LEU A 372 10.64 22.98 -23.69
C LEU A 372 11.05 22.03 -22.56
N ASP A 373 10.95 22.51 -21.33
CA ASP A 373 10.95 21.71 -20.12
C ASP A 373 9.75 20.75 -20.17
N ASN A 374 10.03 19.49 -20.45
CA ASN A 374 9.11 18.39 -20.19
C ASN A 374 9.18 18.08 -18.70
N GLN A 375 8.45 18.81 -17.88
CA GLN A 375 8.12 18.38 -16.53
C GLN A 375 7.07 17.26 -16.61
N THR A 376 7.53 16.02 -16.56
CA THR A 376 6.67 14.89 -16.20
C THR A 376 6.37 15.00 -14.71
N GLY A 377 5.24 15.59 -14.37
CA GLY A 377 4.70 15.59 -13.01
C GLY A 377 4.32 14.18 -12.56
N PRO A 378 4.20 13.94 -11.24
CA PRO A 378 3.80 12.64 -10.72
C PRO A 378 2.42 12.25 -11.25
N GLN A 379 2.29 11.02 -11.73
CA GLN A 379 1.00 10.47 -12.15
C GLN A 379 0.13 10.25 -10.91
N THR A 380 -0.91 11.04 -10.80
CA THR A 380 -1.95 10.88 -9.77
C THR A 380 -3.15 10.24 -10.45
N MET A 381 -3.53 9.05 -10.01
CA MET A 381 -4.83 8.48 -10.38
C MET A 381 -5.86 8.92 -9.35
N GLU A 382 -6.79 9.78 -9.75
CA GLU A 382 -8.02 10.03 -9.03
C GLU A 382 -9.08 9.08 -9.57
N VAL A 383 -9.56 8.18 -8.72
CA VAL A 383 -10.73 7.36 -9.03
C VAL A 383 -11.93 8.10 -8.48
N SER A 384 -12.61 8.84 -9.35
CA SER A 384 -13.93 9.38 -9.05
C SER A 384 -15.00 8.31 -9.32
N CYS A 385 -15.97 8.25 -8.43
CA CYS A 385 -17.16 7.42 -8.57
C CYS A 385 -18.02 7.82 -9.75
#